data_7c19eb6b84688dcb796dd97e7232aba2
#
_entry.id   7c19eb6b84688dcb796dd97e7232aba2
#
_cell.length_a   1.000
_cell.length_b   1.000
_cell.length_c   1.000
_cell.angle_alpha   90.00
_cell.angle_beta   90.00
_cell.angle_gamma   90.00
#
_symmetry.space_group_name_H-M   'P 1'
#
loop_
_entity.id
_entity.type
_entity.pdbx_description
1 polymer ?
#
loop_
_entity_poly.entity_id
_entity_poly.type
_entity_poly.pdbx_seq_one_letter_code
_entity_poly.pdbx_strand_id
1 'polypeptide(L)'
;FILHVEKDTVWRRFNEDKFWKIHNCILTHGNGQPPRGVRRLLFRLNKELELPVYCLLDNDPWGYYIYSVIKQGSINLAFESRRMAIPGCKFLGLRSIDFERCGLSPSVTIQLSDNDIKRANQIAKYPWFENKKRWQKEIHKMLDNGFKLEVEALISKQISYVTEEYVPERLKA
;
A
#
# COMPACT_ATOMS: atom_id res chain seq x y z
N PHE A 1 16.41 1.10 2.67
CA PHE A 1 15.19 0.93 1.88
C PHE A 1 14.30 2.17 1.92
N ILE A 2 13.28 2.22 1.05
CA ILE A 2 12.28 3.28 1.03
C ILE A 2 10.95 2.67 1.47
N LEU A 3 10.29 3.29 2.45
CA LEU A 3 8.93 2.96 2.85
C LEU A 3 7.99 4.08 2.39
N HIS A 4 7.11 3.75 1.45
CA HIS A 4 6.06 4.63 0.97
C HIS A 4 4.75 4.27 1.65
N VAL A 5 4.15 5.23 2.34
CA VAL A 5 2.85 5.10 2.99
C VAL A 5 1.81 5.95 2.27
N GLU A 6 0.53 5.60 2.40
CA GLU A 6 -0.52 6.29 1.64
C GLU A 6 -0.80 7.68 2.16
N LYS A 7 -0.96 7.82 3.49
CA LYS A 7 -1.46 9.01 4.15
C LYS A 7 -0.42 9.73 5.00
N ASP A 8 -0.55 11.04 5.11
CA ASP A 8 0.27 11.88 5.99
C ASP A 8 0.13 11.49 7.47
N THR A 9 -1.07 11.12 7.93
CA THR A 9 -1.32 10.67 9.30
C THR A 9 -0.47 9.46 9.68
N VAL A 10 -0.42 8.48 8.80
CA VAL A 10 0.42 7.27 8.96
C VAL A 10 1.90 7.64 8.91
N TRP A 11 2.30 8.49 7.95
CA TRP A 11 3.68 8.96 7.84
C TRP A 11 4.14 9.66 9.13
N ARG A 12 3.30 10.52 9.72
CA ARG A 12 3.60 11.21 11.00
C ARG A 12 3.85 10.23 12.12
N ARG A 13 3.04 9.16 12.21
CA ARG A 13 3.25 8.11 13.22
C ARG A 13 4.63 7.46 13.08
N PHE A 14 5.01 7.08 11.86
CA PHE A 14 6.35 6.53 11.60
C PHE A 14 7.48 7.53 11.93
N ASN A 15 7.25 8.81 11.65
CA ASN A 15 8.23 9.86 11.94
C ASN A 15 8.39 10.12 13.44
N GLU A 16 7.29 10.16 14.20
CA GLU A 16 7.30 10.32 15.65
C GLU A 16 8.02 9.16 16.35
N ASP A 17 7.77 7.93 15.90
CA ASP A 17 8.46 6.74 16.41
C ASP A 17 9.91 6.62 15.93
N LYS A 18 10.38 7.59 15.13
CA LYS A 18 11.74 7.61 14.57
C LYS A 18 12.08 6.32 13.80
N PHE A 19 11.08 5.72 13.17
CA PHE A 19 11.21 4.47 12.42
C PHE A 19 12.33 4.55 11.38
N TRP A 20 12.46 5.69 10.70
CA TRP A 20 13.51 5.95 9.74
C TRP A 20 14.92 5.82 10.31
N LYS A 21 15.11 6.18 11.59
CA LYS A 21 16.39 6.06 12.29
C LYS A 21 16.66 4.62 12.74
N ILE A 22 15.64 3.95 13.29
CA ILE A 22 15.75 2.58 13.82
C ILE A 22 16.03 1.59 12.68
N HIS A 23 15.37 1.78 11.53
CA HIS A 23 15.43 0.87 10.39
C HIS A 23 16.27 1.35 9.21
N ASN A 24 16.96 2.49 9.35
CA ASN A 24 17.78 3.10 8.29
C ASN A 24 17.01 3.20 6.95
N CYS A 25 15.85 3.84 6.97
CA CYS A 25 14.99 3.95 5.79
C CYS A 25 14.58 5.38 5.47
N ILE A 26 14.14 5.60 4.24
CA ILE A 26 13.54 6.85 3.78
C ILE A 26 12.02 6.68 3.86
N LEU A 27 11.34 7.59 4.58
CA LEU A 27 9.89 7.62 4.67
C LEU A 27 9.32 8.60 3.65
N THR A 28 8.33 8.16 2.88
CA THR A 28 7.61 9.01 1.92
C THR A 28 6.12 8.76 2.01
N HIS A 29 5.30 9.74 1.59
CA HIS A 29 3.87 9.58 1.43
C HIS A 29 3.36 10.30 0.20
N GLY A 30 2.15 9.93 -0.26
CA GLY A 30 1.50 10.54 -1.41
C GLY A 30 0.29 11.38 -1.06
N ASN A 31 -0.18 11.30 0.18
CA ASN A 31 -1.47 11.81 0.62
C ASN A 31 -2.62 11.29 -0.25
N GLY A 32 -2.69 9.96 -0.34
CA GLY A 32 -3.50 9.22 -1.29
C GLY A 32 -2.68 8.83 -2.52
N GLN A 33 -3.25 8.97 -3.72
CA GLN A 33 -2.52 8.66 -4.94
C GLN A 33 -1.31 9.60 -5.09
N PRO A 34 -0.07 9.06 -5.14
CA PRO A 34 1.12 9.89 -5.15
C PRO A 34 1.18 10.76 -6.41
N PRO A 35 1.38 12.06 -6.25
CA PRO A 35 1.53 12.97 -7.38
C PRO A 35 2.78 12.64 -8.17
N ARG A 36 2.86 13.16 -9.39
CA ARG A 36 3.95 12.89 -10.34
C ARG A 36 5.35 13.13 -9.73
N GLY A 37 5.51 14.22 -8.96
CA GLY A 37 6.78 14.55 -8.30
C GLY A 37 7.22 13.47 -7.31
N VAL A 38 6.31 12.95 -6.49
CA VAL A 38 6.59 11.88 -5.52
C VAL A 38 6.95 10.58 -6.26
N ARG A 39 6.21 10.20 -7.30
CA ARG A 39 6.54 9.02 -8.11
C ARG A 39 7.90 9.13 -8.77
N ARG A 40 8.24 10.31 -9.28
CA ARG A 40 9.56 10.58 -9.86
C ARG A 40 10.67 10.49 -8.83
N LEU A 41 10.45 11.02 -7.62
CA LEU A 41 11.39 10.92 -6.51
C LEU A 41 11.63 9.45 -6.13
N LEU A 42 10.56 8.67 -5.92
CA LEU A 42 10.66 7.23 -5.61
C LEU A 42 11.46 6.48 -6.68
N PHE A 43 11.17 6.75 -7.94
CA PHE A 43 11.88 6.14 -9.07
C PHE A 43 13.37 6.49 -9.03
N ARG A 44 13.72 7.76 -8.83
CA ARG A 44 15.12 8.20 -8.78
C ARG A 44 15.87 7.59 -7.61
N LEU A 45 15.30 7.61 -6.41
CA LEU A 45 15.88 6.98 -5.22
C LEU A 45 16.11 5.48 -5.42
N ASN A 46 15.12 4.79 -6.02
CA ASN A 46 15.28 3.37 -6.36
C ASN A 46 16.36 3.13 -7.42
N LYS A 47 16.40 3.95 -8.49
CA LYS A 47 17.30 3.76 -9.63
C LYS A 47 18.73 4.21 -9.35
N GLU A 48 18.88 5.36 -8.68
CA GLU A 48 20.19 6.00 -8.48
C GLU A 48 20.89 5.49 -7.21
N LEU A 49 20.13 5.15 -6.17
CA LEU A 49 20.67 4.64 -4.91
C LEU A 49 20.45 3.13 -4.72
N GLU A 50 19.84 2.47 -5.69
CA GLU A 50 19.52 1.04 -5.66
C GLU A 50 18.71 0.59 -4.43
N LEU A 51 17.97 1.52 -3.82
CA LEU A 51 17.19 1.25 -2.62
C LEU A 51 15.89 0.51 -2.97
N PRO A 52 15.59 -0.62 -2.32
CA PRO A 52 14.31 -1.30 -2.50
C PRO A 52 13.15 -0.42 -1.98
N VAL A 53 12.02 -0.48 -2.70
CA VAL A 53 10.81 0.27 -2.37
C VAL A 53 9.74 -0.67 -1.83
N TYR A 54 9.19 -0.31 -0.69
CA TYR A 54 8.06 -1.00 -0.06
C TYR A 54 6.88 -0.05 0.07
N CYS A 55 5.68 -0.55 -0.18
CA CYS A 55 4.44 0.22 -0.03
C CYS A 55 3.57 -0.36 1.09
N LEU A 56 3.18 0.52 2.00
CA LEU A 56 2.15 0.26 3.02
C LEU A 56 0.96 1.14 2.69
N LEU A 57 -0.11 0.53 2.20
CA LEU A 57 -1.29 1.19 1.67
C LEU A 57 -2.54 0.57 2.31
N ASP A 58 -3.67 1.24 2.20
CA ASP A 58 -4.93 0.75 2.71
C ASP A 58 -5.39 -0.55 2.02
N ASN A 59 -6.15 -1.37 2.72
CA ASN A 59 -6.84 -2.52 2.16
C ASN A 59 -8.15 -2.07 1.53
N ASP A 60 -8.04 -1.42 0.40
CA ASP A 60 -9.17 -0.97 -0.40
C ASP A 60 -8.83 -0.98 -1.90
N PRO A 61 -9.80 -0.80 -2.80
CA PRO A 61 -9.54 -0.80 -4.24
C PRO A 61 -8.57 0.31 -4.68
N TRP A 62 -8.55 1.44 -3.99
CA TRP A 62 -7.69 2.57 -4.32
C TRP A 62 -6.25 2.30 -3.91
N GLY A 63 -6.01 1.72 -2.73
CA GLY A 63 -4.67 1.30 -2.28
C GLY A 63 -4.05 0.28 -3.24
N TYR A 64 -4.83 -0.68 -3.72
CA TYR A 64 -4.35 -1.64 -4.74
C TYR A 64 -4.04 -0.96 -6.07
N TYR A 65 -4.88 -0.01 -6.50
CA TYR A 65 -4.62 0.77 -7.70
C TYR A 65 -3.35 1.61 -7.55
N ILE A 66 -3.17 2.32 -6.42
CA ILE A 66 -1.96 3.10 -6.13
C ILE A 66 -0.71 2.23 -6.25
N TYR A 67 -0.74 1.04 -5.63
CA TYR A 67 0.37 0.10 -5.74
C TYR A 67 0.67 -0.28 -7.20
N SER A 68 -0.35 -0.57 -7.99
CA SER A 68 -0.16 -0.92 -9.40
C SER A 68 0.47 0.23 -10.19
N VAL A 69 0.08 1.47 -9.89
CA VAL A 69 0.64 2.67 -10.54
C VAL A 69 2.12 2.87 -10.18
N ILE A 70 2.51 2.64 -8.92
CA ILE A 70 3.92 2.72 -8.51
C ILE A 70 4.73 1.62 -9.19
N LYS A 71 4.19 0.40 -9.23
CA LYS A 71 4.90 -0.78 -9.73
C LYS A 71 5.10 -0.80 -11.24
N GLN A 72 4.11 -0.38 -12.01
CA GLN A 72 4.14 -0.46 -13.49
C GLN A 72 3.93 0.85 -14.21
N GLY A 73 3.54 1.90 -13.50
CA GLY A 73 3.14 3.17 -14.09
C GLY A 73 1.62 3.28 -14.30
N SER A 74 1.19 4.47 -14.67
CA SER A 74 -0.23 4.76 -14.92
C SER A 74 -0.65 4.29 -16.31
N ILE A 75 -1.80 3.63 -16.40
CA ILE A 75 -2.42 3.24 -17.67
C ILE A 75 -2.69 4.48 -18.54
N ASN A 76 -3.17 5.56 -17.91
CA ASN A 76 -3.51 6.81 -18.59
C ASN A 76 -2.27 7.63 -19.04
N LEU A 77 -1.11 7.33 -18.48
CA LEU A 77 0.16 8.00 -18.74
C LEU A 77 1.23 6.98 -19.14
N ALA A 78 0.88 6.11 -20.09
CA ALA A 78 1.73 4.99 -20.50
C ALA A 78 3.11 5.44 -20.99
N PHE A 79 3.21 6.61 -21.63
CA PHE A 79 4.48 7.18 -22.10
C PHE A 79 5.44 7.57 -20.97
N GLU A 80 4.92 7.85 -19.78
CA GLU A 80 5.73 8.17 -18.59
C GLU A 80 6.10 6.93 -17.77
N SER A 81 5.41 5.82 -17.98
CA SER A 81 5.55 4.61 -17.15
C SER A 81 6.98 4.10 -17.12
N ARG A 82 7.71 4.15 -18.24
CA ARG A 82 9.13 3.77 -18.31
C ARG A 82 10.05 4.61 -17.42
N ARG A 83 9.63 5.83 -17.07
CA ARG A 83 10.42 6.78 -16.28
C ARG A 83 9.98 6.90 -14.83
N MET A 84 8.92 6.18 -14.44
CA MET A 84 8.34 6.26 -13.09
C MET A 84 7.89 4.92 -12.51
N ALA A 85 7.90 3.85 -13.30
CA ALA A 85 7.57 2.52 -12.81
C ALA A 85 8.74 1.90 -12.03
N ILE A 86 8.41 1.25 -10.92
CA ILE A 86 9.36 0.54 -10.06
C ILE A 86 8.95 -0.93 -9.99
N PRO A 87 9.32 -1.76 -10.99
CA PRO A 87 8.89 -3.16 -11.04
C PRO A 87 9.27 -3.98 -9.81
N GLY A 88 10.37 -3.61 -9.14
CA GLY A 88 10.83 -4.23 -7.89
C GLY A 88 10.05 -3.84 -6.64
N CYS A 89 9.11 -2.87 -6.72
CA CYS A 89 8.32 -2.44 -5.58
C CYS A 89 7.54 -3.60 -4.95
N LYS A 90 7.57 -3.69 -3.61
CA LYS A 90 6.88 -4.74 -2.84
C LYS A 90 5.71 -4.15 -2.04
N PHE A 91 4.62 -4.89 -1.98
CA PHE A 91 3.44 -4.56 -1.19
C PHE A 91 3.53 -5.21 0.20
N LEU A 92 3.65 -4.42 1.24
CA LEU A 92 3.71 -4.90 2.62
C LEU A 92 2.32 -5.21 3.19
N GLY A 93 1.36 -4.39 2.90
CA GLY A 93 -0.02 -4.45 3.38
C GLY A 93 -0.76 -3.13 3.10
N LEU A 94 -2.01 -2.99 3.57
CA LEU A 94 -2.80 -4.02 4.25
C LEU A 94 -3.39 -5.02 3.27
N ARG A 95 -3.52 -6.26 3.71
CA ARG A 95 -4.21 -7.32 2.96
C ARG A 95 -5.51 -7.71 3.64
N SER A 96 -6.43 -8.25 2.89
CA SER A 96 -7.72 -8.70 3.41
C SER A 96 -7.61 -9.75 4.52
N ILE A 97 -6.54 -10.56 4.50
CA ILE A 97 -6.25 -11.55 5.56
C ILE A 97 -5.74 -10.91 6.86
N ASP A 98 -5.27 -9.67 6.81
CA ASP A 98 -4.68 -9.02 7.99
C ASP A 98 -5.73 -8.71 9.06
N PHE A 99 -7.02 -8.62 8.67
CA PHE A 99 -8.11 -8.54 9.63
C PHE A 99 -8.07 -9.70 10.63
N GLU A 100 -8.03 -10.92 10.11
CA GLU A 100 -8.00 -12.14 10.92
C GLU A 100 -6.61 -12.31 11.58
N ARG A 101 -5.54 -12.14 10.82
CA ARG A 101 -4.16 -12.33 11.27
C ARG A 101 -3.77 -11.40 12.42
N CYS A 102 -4.16 -10.14 12.36
CA CYS A 102 -3.89 -9.17 13.41
C CYS A 102 -4.95 -9.19 14.53
N GLY A 103 -6.01 -10.00 14.41
CA GLY A 103 -7.09 -10.06 15.39
C GLY A 103 -7.78 -8.70 15.57
N LEU A 104 -8.09 -8.02 14.45
CA LEU A 104 -8.73 -6.71 14.49
C LEU A 104 -10.22 -6.82 14.85
N SER A 105 -10.73 -5.84 15.60
CA SER A 105 -12.16 -5.77 15.92
C SER A 105 -12.97 -5.39 14.68
N PRO A 106 -14.21 -5.92 14.53
CA PRO A 106 -15.14 -5.43 13.50
C PRO A 106 -15.39 -3.92 13.55
N SER A 107 -15.25 -3.29 14.71
CA SER A 107 -15.44 -1.85 14.90
C SER A 107 -14.47 -0.97 14.10
N VAL A 108 -13.33 -1.51 13.66
CA VAL A 108 -12.35 -0.76 12.85
C VAL A 108 -12.50 -1.03 11.35
N THR A 109 -13.48 -1.81 10.96
CA THR A 109 -13.79 -2.07 9.54
C THR A 109 -14.68 -0.97 8.97
N ILE A 110 -14.53 -0.69 7.70
CA ILE A 110 -15.36 0.25 6.96
C ILE A 110 -16.09 -0.55 5.87
N GLN A 111 -17.42 -0.53 5.88
CA GLN A 111 -18.20 -1.23 4.86
C GLN A 111 -17.85 -0.72 3.46
N LEU A 112 -17.74 -1.64 2.49
CA LEU A 112 -17.53 -1.26 1.10
C LEU A 112 -18.76 -0.51 0.56
N SER A 113 -18.53 0.65 -0.03
CA SER A 113 -19.55 1.37 -0.78
C SER A 113 -19.74 0.75 -2.17
N ASP A 114 -20.86 1.08 -2.82
CA ASP A 114 -21.11 0.67 -4.22
C ASP A 114 -19.98 1.13 -5.16
N ASN A 115 -19.39 2.29 -4.88
CA ASN A 115 -18.24 2.80 -5.63
C ASN A 115 -16.98 1.95 -5.40
N ASP A 116 -16.73 1.50 -4.17
CA ASP A 116 -15.62 0.60 -3.87
C ASP A 116 -15.79 -0.75 -4.60
N ILE A 117 -16.99 -1.32 -4.53
CA ILE A 117 -17.31 -2.58 -5.22
C ILE A 117 -17.14 -2.45 -6.74
N LYS A 118 -17.67 -1.36 -7.31
CA LYS A 118 -17.51 -1.06 -8.73
C LYS A 118 -16.04 -0.91 -9.10
N ARG A 119 -15.27 -0.21 -8.28
CA ARG A 119 -13.85 0.01 -8.50
C ARG A 119 -13.04 -1.28 -8.39
N ALA A 120 -13.31 -2.11 -7.39
CA ALA A 120 -12.67 -3.43 -7.23
C ALA A 120 -12.87 -4.31 -8.47
N ASN A 121 -14.10 -4.38 -8.97
CA ASN A 121 -14.43 -5.13 -10.20
C ASN A 121 -13.75 -4.55 -11.45
N GLN A 122 -13.55 -3.23 -11.51
CA GLN A 122 -12.81 -2.59 -12.60
C GLN A 122 -11.32 -2.96 -12.57
N ILE A 123 -10.66 -2.80 -11.41
CA ILE A 123 -9.22 -3.09 -11.31
C ILE A 123 -8.91 -4.56 -11.51
N ALA A 124 -9.80 -5.47 -11.12
CA ALA A 124 -9.64 -6.91 -11.38
C ALA A 124 -9.48 -7.23 -12.86
N LYS A 125 -10.07 -6.42 -13.74
CA LYS A 125 -9.99 -6.53 -15.21
C LYS A 125 -8.83 -5.77 -15.84
N TYR A 126 -8.05 -5.02 -15.05
CA TYR A 126 -6.88 -4.34 -15.61
C TYR A 126 -5.80 -5.35 -15.99
N PRO A 127 -5.11 -5.15 -17.13
CA PRO A 127 -4.13 -6.12 -17.65
C PRO A 127 -3.07 -6.53 -16.61
N TRP A 128 -2.71 -5.60 -15.72
CA TRP A 128 -1.73 -5.90 -14.68
C TRP A 128 -2.27 -6.86 -13.62
N PHE A 129 -3.55 -6.74 -13.23
CA PHE A 129 -4.18 -7.60 -12.22
C PHE A 129 -4.73 -8.91 -12.82
N GLU A 130 -5.23 -8.87 -14.04
CA GLU A 130 -6.00 -9.93 -14.69
C GLU A 130 -5.29 -11.29 -14.64
N ASN A 131 -4.00 -11.30 -14.94
CA ASN A 131 -3.21 -12.54 -15.01
C ASN A 131 -2.46 -12.86 -13.70
N LYS A 132 -2.73 -12.16 -12.61
CA LYS A 132 -2.06 -12.35 -11.32
C LYS A 132 -2.97 -13.02 -10.30
N LYS A 133 -2.95 -14.36 -10.27
CA LYS A 133 -3.78 -15.19 -9.37
C LYS A 133 -3.81 -14.69 -7.91
N ARG A 134 -2.65 -14.24 -7.39
CA ARG A 134 -2.55 -13.74 -6.02
C ARG A 134 -3.39 -12.47 -5.81
N TRP A 135 -3.34 -11.52 -6.77
CA TRP A 135 -4.10 -10.29 -6.71
C TRP A 135 -5.59 -10.51 -6.97
N GLN A 136 -5.93 -11.43 -7.87
CA GLN A 136 -7.33 -11.83 -8.08
C GLN A 136 -7.94 -12.38 -6.77
N LYS A 137 -7.22 -13.30 -6.09
CA LYS A 137 -7.66 -13.82 -4.79
C LYS A 137 -7.80 -12.72 -3.73
N GLU A 138 -6.88 -11.76 -3.71
CA GLU A 138 -6.90 -10.65 -2.75
C GLU A 138 -8.13 -9.73 -2.98
N ILE A 139 -8.40 -9.36 -4.24
CA ILE A 139 -9.55 -8.54 -4.59
C ILE A 139 -10.87 -9.27 -4.27
N HIS A 140 -10.97 -10.57 -4.61
CA HIS A 140 -12.16 -11.35 -4.29
C HIS A 140 -12.36 -11.50 -2.78
N LYS A 141 -11.28 -11.77 -2.01
CA LYS A 141 -11.36 -11.87 -0.55
C LYS A 141 -11.85 -10.55 0.08
N MET A 142 -11.41 -9.40 -0.43
CA MET A 142 -11.92 -8.10 0.03
C MET A 142 -13.40 -7.93 -0.28
N LEU A 143 -13.86 -8.30 -1.49
CA LEU A 143 -15.27 -8.25 -1.87
C LEU A 143 -16.13 -9.21 -1.03
N ASP A 144 -15.64 -10.43 -0.79
CA ASP A 144 -16.31 -11.44 0.03
C ASP A 144 -16.43 -11.00 1.49
N ASN A 145 -15.39 -10.34 2.02
CA ASN A 145 -15.43 -9.75 3.36
C ASN A 145 -16.47 -8.62 3.47
N GLY A 146 -16.77 -7.90 2.38
CA GLY A 146 -17.71 -6.78 2.34
C GLY A 146 -17.25 -5.51 3.04
N PHE A 147 -15.98 -5.46 3.50
CA PHE A 147 -15.40 -4.32 4.17
C PHE A 147 -13.97 -4.04 3.70
N LYS A 148 -13.51 -2.83 3.97
CA LYS A 148 -12.15 -2.36 3.77
C LYS A 148 -11.50 -1.97 5.09
N LEU A 149 -10.16 -1.87 5.09
CA LEU A 149 -9.36 -1.49 6.24
C LEU A 149 -8.42 -0.35 5.86
N GLU A 150 -8.38 0.67 6.68
CA GLU A 150 -7.33 1.67 6.64
C GLU A 150 -6.14 1.23 7.50
N VAL A 151 -4.93 1.71 7.19
CA VAL A 151 -3.73 1.38 7.98
C VAL A 151 -3.92 1.79 9.45
N GLU A 152 -4.67 2.84 9.69
CA GLU A 152 -5.03 3.32 11.02
C GLU A 152 -5.79 2.28 11.87
N ALA A 153 -6.44 1.30 11.25
CA ALA A 153 -7.08 0.20 11.97
C ALA A 153 -6.09 -0.58 12.87
N LEU A 154 -4.82 -0.62 12.48
CA LEU A 154 -3.76 -1.27 13.27
C LEU A 154 -3.50 -0.56 14.62
N ILE A 155 -3.77 0.73 14.70
CA ILE A 155 -3.61 1.53 15.92
C ILE A 155 -4.58 1.07 17.02
N SER A 156 -5.69 0.42 16.65
CA SER A 156 -6.63 -0.14 17.62
C SER A 156 -6.01 -1.23 18.52
N LYS A 157 -4.93 -1.85 18.07
CA LYS A 157 -4.17 -2.82 18.88
C LYS A 157 -3.27 -2.12 19.89
N GLN A 158 -2.47 -1.21 19.39
CA GLN A 158 -1.54 -0.37 20.13
C GLN A 158 -1.11 0.77 19.22
N ILE A 159 -0.84 1.94 19.73
CA ILE A 159 -0.51 3.12 18.94
C ILE A 159 0.76 2.93 18.10
N SER A 160 1.73 2.18 18.60
CA SER A 160 2.99 1.85 17.91
C SER A 160 2.97 0.49 17.20
N TYR A 161 1.83 -0.24 17.17
CA TYR A 161 1.77 -1.58 16.58
C TYR A 161 2.24 -1.62 15.13
N VAL A 162 1.87 -0.61 14.35
CA VAL A 162 2.26 -0.54 12.93
C VAL A 162 3.77 -0.39 12.74
N THR A 163 4.43 0.36 13.64
CA THR A 163 5.86 0.67 13.56
C THR A 163 6.74 -0.36 14.24
N GLU A 164 6.29 -0.94 15.34
CA GLU A 164 7.07 -1.87 16.15
C GLU A 164 6.88 -3.34 15.78
N GLU A 165 5.69 -3.70 15.31
CA GLU A 165 5.34 -5.10 15.03
C GLU A 165 5.01 -5.34 13.57
N TYR A 166 3.95 -4.71 13.05
CA TYR A 166 3.40 -5.05 11.74
C TYR A 166 4.41 -4.89 10.60
N VAL A 167 4.99 -3.69 10.43
CA VAL A 167 5.92 -3.43 9.32
C VAL A 167 7.23 -4.20 9.49
N PRO A 168 7.87 -4.26 10.69
CA PRO A 168 9.06 -5.07 10.88
C PRO A 168 8.87 -6.55 10.56
N GLU A 169 7.74 -7.16 10.91
CA GLU A 169 7.42 -8.54 10.54
C GLU A 169 7.28 -8.72 9.02
N ARG A 170 6.63 -7.77 8.36
CA ARG A 170 6.43 -7.80 6.91
C ARG A 170 7.72 -7.60 6.11
N LEU A 171 8.68 -6.86 6.65
CA LEU A 171 9.99 -6.68 6.02
C LEU A 171 10.86 -7.93 6.08
N LYS A 172 10.62 -8.82 7.06
CA LYS A 172 11.34 -10.11 7.22
C LYS A 172 10.77 -11.22 6.33
N ALA A 173 9.53 -11.09 5.85
CA ALA A 173 8.81 -12.09 5.06
C ALA A 173 9.08 -11.92 3.55
#